data_af6560670516aeb72c702d6dff68d900
#
_entry.id   af6560670516aeb72c702d6dff68d900
#
_cell.length_a   1.000
_cell.length_b   1.000
_cell.length_c   1.000
_cell.angle_alpha   90.00
_cell.angle_beta   90.00
_cell.angle_gamma   90.00
#
_symmetry.space_group_name_H-M   'P 1'
#
loop_
_entity.id
_entity.type
_entity.pdbx_description
1 polymer ?
#
loop_
_entity_poly.entity_id
_entity_poly.type
_entity_poly.pdbx_seq_one_letter_code
_entity_poly.pdbx_strand_id
1 'polypeptide(L)'
;FDRYMLTATIRRDGSSRFKEHWATFPAFAFGWKVNEEKFLKNVHWLDELKLRLGYGKTGQQDINNNYAYFASYNENINSTNGRYPLVGVNPSGVMSRPDAYNQDLKWETTTTYNAGLDFSVLRDRIRGSVDYYYRKTTDLINDASVSAGSNFRNQVKSNIGSLENKGIEASLTVRPVQTKDWQVEVTGNFTYNKNEITELTGEAAMIKTGGINAGTGNQCQVHTVGKPANSFYVYQQVYGADGLPLEGVFVDRNNDGNISEEDRYCYKSPAAPYLAGLSARIQYKNWDLGFNLRGSFGNYVFNDRQAGYANVEKRYDSSFAYIQN
;
A
#
# COMPACT_ATOMS: atom_id res chain seq x y z
N PHE A 1 29.51 25.12 -14.63
CA PHE A 1 28.98 25.04 -13.23
C PHE A 1 27.87 23.99 -13.02
N ASP A 2 27.64 23.08 -13.95
CA ASP A 2 26.48 22.14 -13.90
C ASP A 2 26.77 20.83 -13.16
N ARG A 3 27.78 20.79 -12.28
CA ARG A 3 28.19 19.57 -11.57
C ARG A 3 27.33 19.28 -10.34
N TYR A 4 26.96 20.35 -9.64
CA TYR A 4 26.20 20.27 -8.42
C TYR A 4 24.86 20.94 -8.63
N MET A 5 23.80 20.23 -8.37
CA MET A 5 22.42 20.71 -8.47
C MET A 5 21.79 20.64 -7.09
N LEU A 6 21.27 21.74 -6.62
CA LEU A 6 20.55 21.80 -5.35
C LEU A 6 19.16 22.38 -5.61
N THR A 7 18.15 21.66 -5.14
CA THR A 7 16.78 22.13 -5.14
C THR A 7 16.25 22.11 -3.71
N ALA A 8 15.68 23.22 -3.27
CA ALA A 8 15.00 23.30 -1.99
C ALA A 8 13.60 23.86 -2.23
N THR A 9 12.59 23.20 -1.71
CA THR A 9 11.21 23.65 -1.79
C THR A 9 10.57 23.59 -0.41
N ILE A 10 9.69 24.53 -0.15
CA ILE A 10 8.83 24.53 1.02
C ILE A 10 7.41 24.81 0.56
N ARG A 11 6.48 23.94 0.95
CA ARG A 11 5.06 24.09 0.67
C ARG A 11 4.31 24.18 1.98
N ARG A 12 3.33 25.06 2.03
CA ARG A 12 2.41 25.14 3.15
C ARG A 12 0.99 24.96 2.63
N ASP A 13 0.34 23.89 3.06
CA ASP A 13 -1.00 23.53 2.63
C ASP A 13 -2.01 23.74 3.76
N GLY A 14 -3.20 24.16 3.40
CA GLY A 14 -4.32 24.34 4.32
C GLY A 14 -5.46 23.38 4.03
N SER A 15 -6.08 22.83 5.08
CA SER A 15 -7.26 22.00 4.97
C SER A 15 -8.23 22.27 6.11
N SER A 16 -9.52 22.40 5.78
CA SER A 16 -10.60 22.51 6.74
C SER A 16 -10.96 21.18 7.43
N ARG A 17 -10.30 20.09 7.05
CA ARG A 17 -10.57 18.73 7.58
C ARG A 17 -9.97 18.49 8.96
N PHE A 18 -9.02 19.34 9.37
CA PHE A 18 -8.27 19.25 10.63
C PHE A 18 -8.41 20.51 11.47
N LYS A 19 -8.32 20.38 12.77
CA LYS A 19 -8.30 21.52 13.70
C LYS A 19 -7.09 22.43 13.42
N GLU A 20 -5.91 21.83 13.24
CA GLU A 20 -4.74 22.52 12.74
C GLU A 20 -4.78 22.54 11.21
N HIS A 21 -5.37 23.59 10.66
CA HIS A 21 -5.62 23.71 9.23
C HIS A 21 -4.35 23.66 8.38
N TRP A 22 -3.22 24.15 8.90
CA TRP A 22 -2.01 24.37 8.13
C TRP A 22 -0.91 23.36 8.47
N ALA A 23 -0.33 22.75 7.45
CA ALA A 23 0.86 21.93 7.56
C ALA A 23 1.95 22.37 6.58
N THR A 24 3.22 22.22 6.97
CA THR A 24 4.37 22.62 6.18
C THR A 24 5.18 21.42 5.74
N PHE A 25 5.51 21.39 4.46
CA PHE A 25 6.14 20.28 3.78
C PHE A 25 7.43 20.73 3.08
N PRO A 26 8.60 20.60 3.75
CA PRO A 26 9.89 20.86 3.15
C PRO A 26 10.32 19.69 2.25
N ALA A 27 11.08 20.01 1.19
CA ALA A 27 11.77 19.02 0.37
C ALA A 27 13.11 19.57 -0.11
N PHE A 28 14.12 18.68 -0.16
CA PHE A 28 15.47 18.98 -0.61
C PHE A 28 15.92 17.90 -1.57
N ALA A 29 16.55 18.32 -2.65
CA ALA A 29 17.18 17.40 -3.61
C ALA A 29 18.58 17.89 -3.95
N PHE A 30 19.52 16.96 -3.94
CA PHE A 30 20.90 17.19 -4.32
C PHE A 30 21.29 16.23 -5.44
N GLY A 31 21.90 16.76 -6.49
CA GLY A 31 22.45 15.99 -7.59
C GLY A 31 23.91 16.34 -7.81
N TRP A 32 24.74 15.33 -7.97
CA TRP A 32 26.18 15.48 -8.25
C TRP A 32 26.55 14.70 -9.50
N LYS A 33 26.97 15.39 -10.55
CA LYS A 33 27.56 14.79 -11.76
C LYS A 33 29.02 14.44 -11.49
N VAL A 34 29.24 13.23 -11.03
CA VAL A 34 30.57 12.74 -10.63
C VAL A 34 31.51 12.61 -11.83
N ASN A 35 30.96 12.27 -13.01
CA ASN A 35 31.74 12.18 -14.27
C ASN A 35 32.38 13.51 -14.70
N GLU A 36 31.86 14.65 -14.24
CA GLU A 36 32.43 15.97 -14.55
C GLU A 36 33.62 16.35 -13.64
N GLU A 37 33.95 15.50 -12.66
CA GLU A 37 35.05 15.74 -11.75
C GLU A 37 36.43 15.47 -12.40
N LYS A 38 37.44 16.20 -11.96
CA LYS A 38 38.79 16.14 -12.55
C LYS A 38 39.37 14.73 -12.53
N PHE A 39 39.07 13.92 -11.52
CA PHE A 39 39.57 12.56 -11.37
C PHE A 39 38.93 11.54 -12.32
N LEU A 40 37.76 11.83 -12.91
CA LEU A 40 37.08 10.99 -13.88
C LEU A 40 37.15 11.53 -15.32
N LYS A 41 37.72 12.72 -15.53
CA LYS A 41 37.74 13.40 -16.82
C LYS A 41 38.44 12.65 -17.95
N ASN A 42 39.34 11.72 -17.61
CA ASN A 42 40.08 10.88 -18.57
C ASN A 42 39.44 9.50 -18.77
N VAL A 43 38.28 9.25 -18.19
CA VAL A 43 37.58 7.96 -18.32
C VAL A 43 36.62 8.03 -19.50
N HIS A 44 37.11 7.75 -20.70
CA HIS A 44 36.38 7.92 -21.98
C HIS A 44 35.21 6.96 -22.21
N TRP A 45 35.11 5.89 -21.44
CA TRP A 45 34.02 4.92 -21.55
C TRP A 45 32.82 5.27 -20.65
N LEU A 46 32.98 6.21 -19.71
CA LEU A 46 31.97 6.67 -18.78
C LEU A 46 31.35 7.96 -19.33
N ASP A 47 30.11 7.91 -19.80
CA ASP A 47 29.39 9.04 -20.37
C ASP A 47 28.68 9.84 -19.28
N GLU A 48 28.05 9.16 -18.32
CA GLU A 48 27.35 9.77 -17.18
C GLU A 48 27.57 8.95 -15.91
N LEU A 49 27.81 9.64 -14.81
CA LEU A 49 27.73 9.12 -13.45
C LEU A 49 27.20 10.23 -12.55
N LYS A 50 25.97 10.04 -12.07
CA LYS A 50 25.28 11.04 -11.28
C LYS A 50 24.74 10.45 -9.99
N LEU A 51 25.16 11.02 -8.88
CA LEU A 51 24.59 10.72 -7.56
C LEU A 51 23.39 11.65 -7.30
N ARG A 52 22.32 11.06 -6.79
CA ARG A 52 21.10 11.79 -6.38
C ARG A 52 20.79 11.50 -4.92
N LEU A 53 20.53 12.55 -4.14
CA LEU A 53 20.03 12.43 -2.78
C LEU A 53 18.77 13.27 -2.66
N GLY A 54 17.75 12.72 -2.02
CA GLY A 54 16.47 13.37 -1.84
C GLY A 54 15.93 13.21 -0.43
N TYR A 55 15.31 14.25 0.05
CA TYR A 55 14.52 14.28 1.27
C TYR A 55 13.23 15.03 0.96
N GLY A 56 12.10 14.50 1.41
CA GLY A 56 10.83 15.19 1.25
C GLY A 56 9.82 14.78 2.29
N LYS A 57 9.03 15.75 2.74
CA LYS A 57 7.86 15.52 3.58
C LYS A 57 6.60 15.87 2.80
N THR A 58 5.59 15.02 2.88
CA THR A 58 4.27 15.21 2.25
C THR A 58 3.17 14.91 3.24
N GLY A 59 2.00 15.53 3.06
CA GLY A 59 0.82 15.31 3.89
C GLY A 59 -0.32 14.70 3.10
N GLN A 60 -1.13 13.91 3.78
CA GLN A 60 -2.38 13.35 3.27
C GLN A 60 -3.56 13.96 4.05
N GLN A 61 -4.56 14.41 3.31
CA GLN A 61 -5.77 15.03 3.86
C GLN A 61 -7.07 14.34 3.42
N ASP A 62 -7.00 13.37 2.52
CA ASP A 62 -8.21 12.73 1.98
C ASP A 62 -8.73 11.65 2.93
N ILE A 63 -9.65 12.04 3.80
CA ILE A 63 -10.23 11.23 4.87
C ILE A 63 -11.72 10.94 4.67
N ASN A 64 -12.29 11.29 3.49
CA ASN A 64 -13.70 11.14 3.16
C ASN A 64 -14.69 11.81 4.15
N ASN A 65 -14.18 12.66 5.05
CA ASN A 65 -15.00 13.45 6.00
C ASN A 65 -14.39 14.85 6.13
N ASN A 66 -15.14 15.88 5.76
CA ASN A 66 -14.64 17.25 5.75
C ASN A 66 -14.59 17.92 7.14
N TYR A 67 -15.26 17.35 8.13
CA TYR A 67 -15.41 17.90 9.47
C TYR A 67 -15.19 16.85 10.57
N ALA A 68 -14.31 15.89 10.34
CA ALA A 68 -14.06 14.78 11.26
C ALA A 68 -13.56 15.23 12.65
N TYR A 69 -12.98 16.42 12.75
CA TYR A 69 -12.52 17.02 14.01
C TYR A 69 -13.61 17.81 14.76
N PHE A 70 -14.74 18.08 14.12
CA PHE A 70 -15.78 18.95 14.64
C PHE A 70 -17.05 18.18 14.98
N ALA A 71 -17.69 18.55 16.11
CA ALA A 71 -18.96 17.97 16.49
C ALA A 71 -20.04 18.31 15.45
N SER A 72 -20.59 17.32 14.82
CA SER A 72 -21.60 17.46 13.76
C SER A 72 -22.79 16.55 14.02
N TYR A 73 -23.88 16.86 13.34
CA TYR A 73 -25.09 16.05 13.36
C TYR A 73 -25.33 15.50 11.95
N ASN A 74 -25.67 14.22 11.88
CA ASN A 74 -26.01 13.57 10.63
C ASN A 74 -27.54 13.54 10.47
N GLU A 75 -28.02 14.23 9.44
CA GLU A 75 -29.42 14.24 9.05
C GLU A 75 -29.70 13.15 8.01
N ASN A 76 -29.64 11.89 8.41
CA ASN A 76 -29.96 10.80 7.48
C ASN A 76 -31.48 10.60 7.42
N ILE A 77 -32.11 11.26 6.46
CA ILE A 77 -33.55 11.24 6.20
C ILE A 77 -34.07 9.84 5.83
N ASN A 78 -33.21 8.98 5.30
CA ASN A 78 -33.59 7.67 4.73
C ASN A 78 -33.34 6.47 5.64
N SER A 79 -32.76 6.65 6.82
CA SER A 79 -32.47 5.55 7.75
C SER A 79 -33.55 5.42 8.81
N THR A 80 -34.17 4.25 8.91
CA THR A 80 -35.09 3.88 10.00
C THR A 80 -34.36 3.68 11.33
N ASN A 81 -33.04 3.48 11.30
CA ASN A 81 -32.21 3.24 12.48
C ASN A 81 -31.58 4.55 12.98
N GLY A 82 -31.89 4.96 14.18
CA GLY A 82 -31.24 6.11 14.85
C GLY A 82 -31.99 7.45 14.74
N ARG A 83 -33.28 7.41 14.49
CA ARG A 83 -34.13 8.59 14.58
C ARG A 83 -34.54 8.84 16.04
N TYR A 84 -34.26 10.03 16.55
CA TYR A 84 -34.81 10.49 17.79
C TYR A 84 -35.96 11.44 17.47
N PRO A 85 -37.19 11.21 17.94
CA PRO A 85 -38.29 12.13 17.69
C PRO A 85 -38.11 13.44 18.49
N LEU A 86 -37.87 14.55 17.80
CA LEU A 86 -38.02 15.88 18.38
C LEU A 86 -39.46 16.29 18.27
N VAL A 87 -40.16 16.20 19.36
CA VAL A 87 -41.56 16.63 19.45
C VAL A 87 -41.63 18.12 19.13
N GLY A 88 -42.32 18.49 18.06
CA GLY A 88 -42.71 19.87 17.76
C GLY A 88 -41.85 20.63 16.74
N VAL A 89 -40.81 20.06 16.17
CA VAL A 89 -39.88 20.81 15.26
C VAL A 89 -39.93 20.35 13.79
N ASN A 90 -40.41 19.16 13.48
CA ASN A 90 -40.51 18.69 12.11
C ASN A 90 -41.71 17.77 11.91
N PRO A 91 -42.61 18.05 10.94
CA PRO A 91 -43.76 17.19 10.64
C PRO A 91 -43.41 15.76 10.26
N SER A 92 -42.18 15.52 9.76
CA SER A 92 -41.69 14.20 9.39
C SER A 92 -41.02 13.44 10.54
N GLY A 93 -40.90 13.99 11.73
CA GLY A 93 -40.32 13.31 12.91
C GLY A 93 -38.84 12.88 12.74
N VAL A 94 -38.11 13.54 11.85
CA VAL A 94 -36.70 13.21 11.56
C VAL A 94 -35.80 14.02 12.48
N MET A 95 -34.97 13.34 13.23
CA MET A 95 -33.90 13.96 14.03
C MET A 95 -32.53 13.74 13.46
N SER A 96 -31.74 14.77 13.59
CA SER A 96 -30.28 14.65 13.42
C SER A 96 -29.69 13.83 14.57
N ARG A 97 -28.85 12.90 14.24
CA ARG A 97 -28.07 12.10 15.19
C ARG A 97 -26.68 12.72 15.32
N PRO A 98 -26.15 12.93 16.54
CA PRO A 98 -24.79 13.37 16.71
C PRO A 98 -23.83 12.34 16.09
N ASP A 99 -22.81 12.82 15.38
CA ASP A 99 -21.78 11.99 14.79
C ASP A 99 -20.53 11.92 15.68
N ALA A 100 -19.75 10.87 15.53
CA ALA A 100 -18.46 10.78 16.21
C ALA A 100 -17.47 11.79 15.60
N TYR A 101 -16.67 12.41 16.46
CA TYR A 101 -15.65 13.35 16.05
C TYR A 101 -14.38 13.18 16.87
N ASN A 102 -13.25 13.61 16.31
CA ASN A 102 -11.95 13.59 16.97
C ASN A 102 -11.29 14.97 16.84
N GLN A 103 -11.28 15.72 17.95
CA GLN A 103 -10.70 17.06 17.99
C GLN A 103 -9.19 17.09 17.74
N ASP A 104 -8.49 15.98 18.01
CA ASP A 104 -7.03 15.87 17.93
C ASP A 104 -6.56 15.25 16.62
N LEU A 105 -7.47 15.13 15.64
CA LEU A 105 -7.15 14.60 14.32
C LEU A 105 -6.11 15.48 13.62
N LYS A 106 -4.99 14.85 13.23
CA LYS A 106 -3.82 15.50 12.60
C LYS A 106 -3.65 15.04 11.16
N TRP A 107 -2.85 15.81 10.41
CA TRP A 107 -2.37 15.40 9.10
C TRP A 107 -1.57 14.08 9.18
N GLU A 108 -1.93 13.13 8.36
CA GLU A 108 -1.05 12.01 8.07
C GLU A 108 0.14 12.51 7.29
N THR A 109 1.36 12.20 7.73
CA THR A 109 2.57 12.70 7.11
C THR A 109 3.50 11.58 6.67
N THR A 110 4.03 11.72 5.45
CA THR A 110 5.03 10.80 4.91
C THR A 110 6.35 11.52 4.72
N THR A 111 7.39 11.00 5.36
CA THR A 111 8.78 11.43 5.16
C THR A 111 9.50 10.42 4.28
N THR A 112 10.12 10.90 3.21
CA THR A 112 10.84 10.09 2.24
C THR A 112 12.30 10.49 2.19
N TYR A 113 13.19 9.51 2.24
CA TYR A 113 14.61 9.60 1.93
C TYR A 113 14.87 8.76 0.68
N ASN A 114 15.64 9.32 -0.24
CA ASN A 114 16.01 8.65 -1.49
C ASN A 114 17.50 8.85 -1.76
N ALA A 115 18.18 7.80 -2.20
CA ALA A 115 19.54 7.83 -2.72
C ALA A 115 19.61 7.07 -4.02
N GLY A 116 20.01 7.73 -5.09
CA GLY A 116 20.02 7.16 -6.44
C GLY A 116 21.35 7.39 -7.14
N LEU A 117 21.69 6.46 -8.02
CA LEU A 117 22.84 6.52 -8.89
C LEU A 117 22.37 6.31 -10.34
N ASP A 118 22.62 7.31 -11.19
CA ASP A 118 22.42 7.19 -12.64
C ASP A 118 23.77 7.00 -13.32
N PHE A 119 23.83 6.10 -14.28
CA PHE A 119 25.04 5.86 -15.05
C PHE A 119 24.74 5.62 -16.53
N SER A 120 25.67 6.04 -17.36
CA SER A 120 25.70 5.72 -18.79
C SER A 120 27.13 5.48 -19.23
N VAL A 121 27.34 4.43 -20.02
CA VAL A 121 28.66 4.00 -20.49
C VAL A 121 28.64 3.59 -21.96
N LEU A 122 29.83 3.57 -22.59
CA LEU A 122 30.06 3.10 -23.96
C LEU A 122 29.24 3.89 -24.99
N ARG A 123 29.26 5.21 -24.90
CA ARG A 123 28.48 6.12 -25.77
C ARG A 123 26.97 5.85 -25.68
N ASP A 124 26.48 5.81 -24.45
CA ASP A 124 25.07 5.57 -24.13
C ASP A 124 24.50 4.23 -24.61
N ARG A 125 25.39 3.24 -24.85
CA ARG A 125 24.96 1.87 -25.18
C ARG A 125 24.42 1.11 -23.98
N ILE A 126 24.92 1.42 -22.80
CA ILE A 126 24.45 0.85 -21.54
C ILE A 126 24.16 2.01 -20.61
N ARG A 127 22.94 2.16 -20.21
CA ARG A 127 22.50 3.17 -19.23
C ARG A 127 21.59 2.55 -18.20
N GLY A 128 21.64 3.06 -16.99
CA GLY A 128 20.79 2.55 -15.93
C GLY A 128 20.72 3.46 -14.74
N SER A 129 19.86 3.09 -13.82
CA SER A 129 19.74 3.72 -12.51
C SER A 129 19.54 2.67 -11.43
N VAL A 130 20.02 2.98 -10.24
CA VAL A 130 19.72 2.23 -9.01
C VAL A 130 19.32 3.23 -7.96
N ASP A 131 18.15 3.06 -7.39
CA ASP A 131 17.59 3.90 -6.35
C ASP A 131 17.30 3.07 -5.10
N TYR A 132 17.70 3.57 -3.94
CA TYR A 132 17.27 3.11 -2.64
C TYR A 132 16.33 4.14 -2.05
N TYR A 133 15.20 3.72 -1.51
CA TYR A 133 14.29 4.60 -0.79
C TYR A 133 13.91 4.04 0.57
N TYR A 134 13.70 4.97 1.49
CA TYR A 134 13.10 4.74 2.79
C TYR A 134 11.97 5.76 2.98
N ARG A 135 10.77 5.27 3.24
CA ARG A 135 9.57 6.08 3.43
C ARG A 135 8.91 5.69 4.74
N LYS A 136 8.71 6.68 5.60
CA LYS A 136 7.99 6.51 6.86
C LYS A 136 6.74 7.37 6.83
N THR A 137 5.59 6.73 7.01
CA THR A 137 4.30 7.41 7.20
C THR A 137 3.94 7.34 8.66
N THR A 138 3.65 8.48 9.26
CA THR A 138 3.23 8.62 10.66
C THR A 138 1.84 9.22 10.72
N ASP A 139 1.18 9.06 11.86
CA ASP A 139 -0.17 9.57 12.08
C ASP A 139 -1.18 9.04 11.04
N LEU A 140 -1.03 7.77 10.65
CA LEU A 140 -1.95 7.10 9.71
C LEU A 140 -3.39 7.26 10.16
N ILE A 141 -4.25 7.76 9.28
CA ILE A 141 -5.66 8.00 9.56
C ILE A 141 -6.49 6.80 9.18
N ASN A 142 -7.18 6.22 10.16
CA ASN A 142 -8.11 5.11 9.92
C ASN A 142 -9.27 5.17 10.92
N ASP A 143 -10.23 4.26 10.76
CA ASP A 143 -11.33 4.10 11.71
C ASP A 143 -10.84 3.36 12.96
N ALA A 144 -10.83 4.05 14.09
CA ALA A 144 -10.52 3.48 15.40
C ALA A 144 -11.81 3.07 16.10
N SER A 145 -11.81 1.90 16.73
CA SER A 145 -12.89 1.49 17.61
C SER A 145 -12.84 2.30 18.92
N VAL A 146 -13.95 2.87 19.30
CA VAL A 146 -14.10 3.65 20.53
C VAL A 146 -15.35 3.21 21.28
N SER A 147 -15.37 3.42 22.59
CA SER A 147 -16.57 3.17 23.39
C SER A 147 -17.72 4.05 22.90
N ALA A 148 -18.85 3.45 22.56
CA ALA A 148 -20.04 4.18 22.10
C ALA A 148 -20.59 5.16 23.16
N GLY A 149 -20.31 4.90 24.41
CA GLY A 149 -20.69 5.81 25.55
C GLY A 149 -19.86 7.11 25.56
N SER A 150 -18.68 7.13 24.95
CA SER A 150 -17.81 8.31 24.92
C SER A 150 -17.94 9.13 23.64
N ASN A 151 -18.45 8.56 22.54
CA ASN A 151 -18.40 9.23 21.24
C ASN A 151 -19.60 8.95 20.31
N PHE A 152 -20.78 8.64 20.85
CA PHE A 152 -22.03 8.41 20.10
C PHE A 152 -21.99 7.34 19.00
N ARG A 153 -20.80 6.89 18.59
CA ARG A 153 -20.52 5.79 17.66
C ARG A 153 -19.43 4.91 18.23
N ASN A 154 -19.36 3.70 17.70
CA ASN A 154 -18.31 2.74 18.05
C ASN A 154 -17.04 2.87 17.18
N GLN A 155 -17.02 3.80 16.24
CA GLN A 155 -15.89 4.09 15.39
C GLN A 155 -15.74 5.59 15.15
N VAL A 156 -14.50 6.07 15.12
CA VAL A 156 -14.13 7.46 14.82
C VAL A 156 -12.84 7.50 14.02
N LYS A 157 -12.69 8.48 13.13
CA LYS A 157 -11.43 8.74 12.45
C LYS A 157 -10.36 9.18 13.44
N SER A 158 -9.23 8.49 13.47
CA SER A 158 -8.14 8.77 14.39
C SER A 158 -6.78 8.48 13.73
N ASN A 159 -5.73 9.10 14.25
CA ASN A 159 -4.36 8.81 13.87
C ASN A 159 -3.89 7.59 14.68
N ILE A 160 -3.82 6.44 14.04
CA ILE A 160 -3.71 5.15 14.74
C ILE A 160 -2.46 4.35 14.41
N GLY A 161 -1.44 4.96 13.84
CA GLY A 161 -0.22 4.21 13.67
C GLY A 161 0.81 4.80 12.72
N SER A 162 1.82 3.99 12.48
CA SER A 162 2.93 4.30 11.57
C SER A 162 3.26 3.12 10.68
N LEU A 163 3.74 3.43 9.48
CA LEU A 163 4.06 2.46 8.45
C LEU A 163 5.41 2.81 7.81
N GLU A 164 6.23 1.81 7.54
CA GLU A 164 7.47 1.96 6.80
C GLU A 164 7.45 1.20 5.48
N ASN A 165 7.97 1.86 4.44
CA ASN A 165 8.28 1.23 3.17
C ASN A 165 9.74 1.49 2.84
N LYS A 166 10.48 0.44 2.51
CA LYS A 166 11.87 0.55 2.05
C LYS A 166 12.11 -0.41 0.90
N GLY A 167 12.93 0.02 -0.03
CA GLY A 167 13.15 -0.80 -1.21
C GLY A 167 14.29 -0.31 -2.08
N ILE A 168 14.53 -1.12 -3.11
CA ILE A 168 15.50 -0.85 -4.15
C ILE A 168 14.78 -0.93 -5.49
N GLU A 169 15.01 0.05 -6.33
CA GLU A 169 14.55 0.09 -7.71
C GLU A 169 15.77 0.15 -8.62
N ALA A 170 15.80 -0.67 -9.66
CA ALA A 170 16.87 -0.68 -10.63
C ALA A 170 16.29 -0.70 -12.05
N SER A 171 16.90 0.07 -12.93
CA SER A 171 16.62 0.03 -14.35
C SER A 171 17.92 -0.10 -15.14
N LEU A 172 17.90 -0.89 -16.22
CA LEU A 172 19.02 -1.06 -17.12
C LEU A 172 18.53 -1.10 -18.56
N THR A 173 19.03 -0.19 -19.38
CA THR A 173 18.78 -0.19 -20.82
C THR A 173 20.08 -0.50 -21.54
N VAL A 174 20.04 -1.47 -22.45
CA VAL A 174 21.17 -1.89 -23.27
C VAL A 174 20.81 -1.78 -24.75
N ARG A 175 21.71 -1.18 -25.54
CA ARG A 175 21.64 -1.09 -26.99
C ARG A 175 22.72 -1.93 -27.61
N PRO A 176 22.54 -3.28 -27.69
CA PRO A 176 23.59 -4.18 -28.18
C PRO A 176 23.91 -3.96 -29.65
N VAL A 177 22.92 -3.58 -30.44
CA VAL A 177 23.10 -3.34 -31.90
C VAL A 177 22.57 -1.95 -32.24
N GLN A 178 23.43 -1.15 -32.83
CA GLN A 178 23.10 0.19 -33.33
C GLN A 178 23.87 0.44 -34.63
N THR A 179 23.24 0.11 -35.73
CA THR A 179 23.80 0.30 -37.10
C THR A 179 22.80 1.12 -37.92
N LYS A 180 23.16 1.37 -39.19
CA LYS A 180 22.25 2.09 -40.11
C LYS A 180 20.93 1.33 -40.34
N ASP A 181 20.97 0.00 -40.41
CA ASP A 181 19.81 -0.83 -40.73
C ASP A 181 19.18 -1.50 -39.51
N TRP A 182 19.94 -1.70 -38.43
CA TRP A 182 19.50 -2.38 -37.22
C TRP A 182 19.65 -1.52 -36.00
N GLN A 183 18.59 -1.44 -35.20
CA GLN A 183 18.62 -0.89 -33.84
C GLN A 183 17.91 -1.88 -32.92
N VAL A 184 18.59 -2.26 -31.85
CA VAL A 184 18.03 -3.14 -30.81
C VAL A 184 18.23 -2.45 -29.48
N GLU A 185 17.12 -2.25 -28.77
CA GLU A 185 17.10 -1.72 -27.41
C GLU A 185 16.38 -2.70 -26.50
N VAL A 186 16.99 -3.03 -25.37
CA VAL A 186 16.41 -3.88 -24.33
C VAL A 186 16.47 -3.13 -23.01
N THR A 187 15.34 -3.02 -22.34
CA THR A 187 15.24 -2.38 -21.03
C THR A 187 14.68 -3.37 -20.01
N GLY A 188 15.44 -3.59 -18.95
CA GLY A 188 14.98 -4.32 -17.76
C GLY A 188 14.74 -3.37 -16.60
N ASN A 189 13.72 -3.62 -15.80
CA ASN A 189 13.51 -2.97 -14.51
C ASN A 189 13.23 -4.01 -13.43
N PHE A 190 13.64 -3.68 -12.21
CA PHE A 190 13.46 -4.51 -11.05
C PHE A 190 13.16 -3.65 -9.84
N THR A 191 12.18 -4.06 -9.05
CA THR A 191 11.83 -3.40 -7.79
C THR A 191 11.72 -4.44 -6.69
N TYR A 192 12.38 -4.16 -5.57
CA TYR A 192 12.15 -4.84 -4.30
C TYR A 192 11.54 -3.84 -3.32
N ASN A 193 10.42 -4.19 -2.70
CA ASN A 193 9.77 -3.37 -1.70
C ASN A 193 9.44 -4.19 -0.45
N LYS A 194 9.81 -3.65 0.72
CA LYS A 194 9.39 -4.16 2.03
C LYS A 194 8.48 -3.13 2.69
N ASN A 195 7.25 -3.55 2.97
CA ASN A 195 6.26 -2.79 3.74
C ASN A 195 6.15 -3.38 5.14
N GLU A 196 6.05 -2.53 6.17
CA GLU A 196 5.92 -2.98 7.56
C GLU A 196 5.17 -1.94 8.40
N ILE A 197 4.16 -2.37 9.13
CA ILE A 197 3.49 -1.54 10.14
C ILE A 197 4.40 -1.52 11.38
N THR A 198 4.83 -0.33 11.78
CA THR A 198 5.77 -0.17 12.90
C THR A 198 5.08 0.17 14.22
N GLU A 199 3.88 0.75 14.13
CA GLU A 199 3.13 1.17 15.30
C GLU A 199 1.63 1.12 15.01
N LEU A 200 0.86 0.71 15.99
CA LEU A 200 -0.59 0.88 16.06
C LEU A 200 -0.92 1.44 17.44
N THR A 201 -1.73 2.50 17.47
CA THR A 201 -2.17 3.17 18.69
C THR A 201 -3.63 2.82 18.98
N GLY A 202 -4.02 2.81 20.26
CA GLY A 202 -5.35 2.44 20.70
C GLY A 202 -5.41 1.05 21.35
N GLU A 203 -6.60 0.61 21.74
CA GLU A 203 -6.82 -0.65 22.45
C GLU A 203 -6.63 -1.89 21.57
N ALA A 204 -6.60 -1.74 20.26
CA ALA A 204 -6.50 -2.85 19.32
C ALA A 204 -5.05 -3.10 18.89
N ALA A 205 -4.45 -4.19 19.37
CA ALA A 205 -3.18 -4.71 18.86
C ALA A 205 -3.26 -5.11 17.37
N MET A 206 -4.46 -5.16 16.80
CA MET A 206 -4.76 -5.65 15.46
C MET A 206 -6.04 -5.01 14.90
N ILE A 207 -6.00 -4.59 13.65
CA ILE A 207 -7.18 -4.08 12.92
C ILE A 207 -7.54 -5.08 11.84
N LYS A 208 -8.72 -5.70 11.96
CA LYS A 208 -9.23 -6.63 10.94
C LYS A 208 -9.68 -5.85 9.70
N THR A 209 -9.38 -6.38 8.52
CA THR A 209 -9.71 -5.80 7.21
C THR A 209 -9.94 -6.90 6.17
N GLY A 210 -10.22 -6.53 4.91
CA GLY A 210 -10.37 -7.49 3.82
C GLY A 210 -11.59 -8.39 3.98
N GLY A 211 -12.79 -7.82 3.87
CA GLY A 211 -14.04 -8.58 3.88
C GLY A 211 -14.07 -9.64 2.77
N ILE A 212 -14.55 -10.85 3.11
CA ILE A 212 -14.73 -11.98 2.20
C ILE A 212 -16.21 -12.30 2.04
N ASN A 213 -16.64 -12.71 0.83
CA ASN A 213 -18.02 -13.08 0.54
C ASN A 213 -18.37 -14.48 1.07
N ALA A 214 -17.36 -15.33 1.26
CA ALA A 214 -17.52 -16.68 1.79
C ALA A 214 -17.61 -16.63 3.32
N GLY A 215 -18.79 -16.40 3.83
CA GLY A 215 -19.06 -16.37 5.27
C GLY A 215 -19.61 -15.02 5.74
N THR A 216 -20.29 -15.06 6.87
CA THR A 216 -21.01 -13.93 7.44
C THR A 216 -20.07 -12.97 8.16
N GLY A 217 -19.74 -11.82 7.53
CA GLY A 217 -18.95 -10.76 8.15
C GLY A 217 -17.49 -11.08 8.44
N ASN A 218 -16.97 -12.16 7.88
CA ASN A 218 -15.58 -12.57 8.10
C ASN A 218 -14.60 -11.67 7.34
N GLN A 219 -13.49 -11.40 7.98
CA GLN A 219 -12.36 -10.66 7.42
C GLN A 219 -11.12 -11.56 7.44
N CYS A 220 -10.42 -11.62 6.31
CA CYS A 220 -9.27 -12.51 6.13
C CYS A 220 -7.92 -11.78 6.13
N GLN A 221 -7.93 -10.48 6.39
CA GLN A 221 -6.71 -9.67 6.44
C GLN A 221 -6.65 -8.87 7.72
N VAL A 222 -5.43 -8.45 8.08
CA VAL A 222 -5.21 -7.61 9.26
C VAL A 222 -4.11 -6.58 9.02
N HIS A 223 -4.19 -5.51 9.79
CA HIS A 223 -3.08 -4.63 10.09
C HIS A 223 -2.59 -4.96 11.50
N THR A 224 -1.33 -5.36 11.63
CA THR A 224 -0.68 -5.63 12.93
C THR A 224 0.79 -5.24 12.87
N VAL A 225 1.34 -4.85 14.02
CA VAL A 225 2.74 -4.42 14.15
C VAL A 225 3.71 -5.53 13.73
N GLY A 226 4.77 -5.17 13.02
CA GLY A 226 5.81 -6.08 12.53
C GLY A 226 5.41 -6.90 11.30
N LYS A 227 4.25 -6.63 10.69
CA LYS A 227 3.78 -7.29 9.48
C LYS A 227 3.49 -6.28 8.37
N PRO A 228 3.52 -6.71 7.09
CA PRO A 228 3.01 -5.92 6.00
C PRO A 228 1.53 -5.56 6.18
N ALA A 229 1.13 -4.39 5.71
CA ALA A 229 -0.27 -4.01 5.67
C ALA A 229 -1.09 -5.03 4.86
N ASN A 230 -2.33 -5.30 5.31
CA ASN A 230 -3.23 -6.27 4.72
C ASN A 230 -2.69 -7.72 4.71
N SER A 231 -1.84 -8.10 5.66
CA SER A 231 -1.41 -9.50 5.80
C SER A 231 -2.61 -10.42 5.98
N PHE A 232 -2.59 -11.59 5.35
CA PHE A 232 -3.64 -12.58 5.52
C PHE A 232 -3.66 -13.12 6.95
N TYR A 233 -4.85 -13.17 7.54
CA TYR A 233 -5.13 -13.64 8.87
C TYR A 233 -6.09 -14.80 8.80
N VAL A 234 -5.53 -16.03 8.86
CA VAL A 234 -6.21 -17.26 8.46
C VAL A 234 -5.91 -18.39 9.44
N TYR A 235 -6.73 -19.42 9.43
CA TYR A 235 -6.45 -20.69 10.12
C TYR A 235 -5.36 -21.47 9.40
N GLN A 236 -4.59 -22.25 10.14
CA GLN A 236 -3.62 -23.17 9.58
C GLN A 236 -4.30 -24.51 9.28
N GLN A 237 -4.28 -24.90 8.00
CA GLN A 237 -4.84 -26.16 7.52
C GLN A 237 -4.01 -27.34 8.01
N VAL A 238 -4.68 -28.42 8.44
CA VAL A 238 -4.07 -29.72 8.70
C VAL A 238 -4.11 -30.57 7.43
N TYR A 239 -3.02 -31.25 7.13
CA TYR A 239 -2.88 -32.13 5.97
C TYR A 239 -2.75 -33.60 6.41
N GLY A 240 -3.37 -34.50 5.66
CA GLY A 240 -3.24 -35.94 5.86
C GLY A 240 -1.87 -36.48 5.44
N ALA A 241 -1.64 -37.76 5.69
CA ALA A 241 -0.41 -38.45 5.29
C ALA A 241 -0.23 -38.53 3.75
N ASP A 242 -1.31 -38.38 3.01
CA ASP A 242 -1.38 -38.32 1.55
C ASP A 242 -1.04 -36.89 0.98
N GLY A 243 -0.82 -35.93 1.88
CA GLY A 243 -0.54 -34.52 1.51
C GLY A 243 -1.78 -33.73 1.13
N LEU A 244 -2.99 -34.29 1.26
CA LEU A 244 -4.24 -33.59 0.99
C LEU A 244 -4.75 -32.87 2.25
N PRO A 245 -5.44 -31.71 2.11
CA PRO A 245 -6.01 -31.01 3.24
C PRO A 245 -7.14 -31.84 3.85
N LEU A 246 -7.16 -31.95 5.17
CA LEU A 246 -8.28 -32.54 5.90
C LEU A 246 -9.39 -31.51 6.03
N GLU A 247 -10.53 -31.77 5.41
CA GLU A 247 -11.65 -30.82 5.37
C GLU A 247 -12.17 -30.52 6.78
N GLY A 248 -12.30 -29.22 7.09
CA GLY A 248 -12.80 -28.73 8.36
C GLY A 248 -11.84 -28.89 9.55
N VAL A 249 -10.63 -29.39 9.34
CA VAL A 249 -9.65 -29.60 10.41
C VAL A 249 -8.56 -28.54 10.36
N PHE A 250 -8.42 -27.77 11.43
CA PHE A 250 -7.43 -26.72 11.58
C PHE A 250 -6.52 -26.99 12.77
N VAL A 251 -5.37 -26.35 12.78
CA VAL A 251 -4.42 -26.46 13.89
C VAL A 251 -4.90 -25.57 15.05
N ASP A 252 -5.08 -26.20 16.22
CA ASP A 252 -5.24 -25.52 17.50
C ASP A 252 -3.88 -24.93 17.89
N ARG A 253 -3.72 -23.62 17.75
CA ARG A 253 -2.43 -22.93 17.92
C ARG A 253 -2.19 -22.49 19.36
N ASN A 254 -3.25 -22.25 20.12
CA ASN A 254 -3.18 -21.87 21.53
C ASN A 254 -3.26 -23.10 22.47
N ASN A 255 -3.57 -24.30 21.92
CA ASN A 255 -3.72 -25.57 22.61
C ASN A 255 -4.82 -25.55 23.71
N ASP A 256 -5.94 -24.88 23.44
CA ASP A 256 -7.08 -24.81 24.37
C ASP A 256 -8.13 -25.91 24.09
N GLY A 257 -7.93 -26.71 23.04
CA GLY A 257 -8.82 -27.81 22.63
C GLY A 257 -10.01 -27.35 21.78
N ASN A 258 -10.11 -26.07 21.43
CA ASN A 258 -11.17 -25.51 20.60
C ASN A 258 -10.60 -24.72 19.45
N ILE A 259 -11.18 -24.83 18.27
CA ILE A 259 -10.81 -23.98 17.13
C ILE A 259 -11.62 -22.69 17.20
N SER A 260 -10.93 -21.56 17.43
CA SER A 260 -11.52 -20.24 17.59
C SER A 260 -10.78 -19.19 16.76
N GLU A 261 -11.20 -17.92 16.83
CA GLU A 261 -10.48 -16.82 16.18
C GLU A 261 -9.04 -16.64 16.68
N GLU A 262 -8.74 -17.12 17.88
CA GLU A 262 -7.41 -17.04 18.50
C GLU A 262 -6.38 -17.97 17.83
N ASP A 263 -6.86 -18.99 17.09
CA ASP A 263 -6.01 -19.89 16.30
C ASP A 263 -5.60 -19.35 14.94
N ARG A 264 -6.14 -18.20 14.57
CA ARG A 264 -5.71 -17.53 13.33
C ARG A 264 -4.32 -16.93 13.48
N TYR A 265 -3.60 -16.87 12.39
CA TYR A 265 -2.26 -16.29 12.35
C TYR A 265 -2.01 -15.49 11.08
N CYS A 266 -1.05 -14.54 11.16
CA CYS A 266 -0.58 -13.81 9.99
C CYS A 266 0.29 -14.73 9.13
N TYR A 267 -0.20 -15.08 7.95
CA TYR A 267 0.49 -16.03 7.06
C TYR A 267 1.33 -15.33 6.01
N LYS A 268 0.72 -14.70 5.03
CA LYS A 268 1.35 -14.10 3.86
C LYS A 268 0.74 -12.72 3.57
N SER A 269 1.27 -12.02 2.57
CA SER A 269 0.79 -10.71 2.14
C SER A 269 0.28 -10.74 0.70
N PRO A 270 -0.76 -9.97 0.35
CA PRO A 270 -1.21 -9.80 -1.03
C PRO A 270 -0.25 -8.95 -1.86
N ALA A 271 0.58 -8.11 -1.23
CA ALA A 271 1.54 -7.25 -1.93
C ALA A 271 2.76 -8.06 -2.37
N ALA A 272 3.12 -7.91 -3.64
CA ALA A 272 4.32 -8.52 -4.18
C ALA A 272 5.56 -7.78 -3.68
N PRO A 273 6.51 -8.45 -3.03
CA PRO A 273 7.78 -7.85 -2.65
C PRO A 273 8.71 -7.63 -3.86
N TYR A 274 8.54 -8.39 -4.94
CA TYR A 274 9.37 -8.27 -6.13
C TYR A 274 8.53 -7.98 -7.36
N LEU A 275 8.91 -6.96 -8.12
CA LEU A 275 8.36 -6.64 -9.43
C LEU A 275 9.49 -6.63 -10.44
N ALA A 276 9.24 -7.17 -11.63
CA ALA A 276 10.20 -7.14 -12.73
C ALA A 276 9.50 -6.80 -14.04
N GLY A 277 10.19 -6.07 -14.89
CA GLY A 277 9.74 -5.77 -16.24
C GLY A 277 10.86 -5.93 -17.24
N LEU A 278 10.51 -6.35 -18.43
CA LEU A 278 11.42 -6.43 -19.57
C LEU A 278 10.71 -5.90 -20.80
N SER A 279 11.32 -4.93 -21.46
CA SER A 279 10.88 -4.45 -22.77
C SER A 279 12.00 -4.58 -23.77
N ALA A 280 11.66 -4.97 -25.00
CA ALA A 280 12.60 -4.96 -26.10
C ALA A 280 11.97 -4.34 -27.33
N ARG A 281 12.78 -3.58 -28.06
CA ARG A 281 12.44 -2.98 -29.34
C ARG A 281 13.53 -3.33 -30.35
N ILE A 282 13.11 -3.88 -31.46
CA ILE A 282 13.97 -4.28 -32.57
C ILE A 282 13.50 -3.55 -33.81
N GLN A 283 14.35 -2.75 -34.39
CA GLN A 283 14.11 -2.08 -35.66
C GLN A 283 15.06 -2.63 -36.73
N TYR A 284 14.48 -2.95 -37.87
CA TYR A 284 15.24 -3.36 -39.06
C TYR A 284 14.71 -2.61 -40.27
N LYS A 285 15.46 -1.65 -40.77
CA LYS A 285 15.03 -0.78 -41.87
C LYS A 285 13.64 -0.14 -41.57
N ASN A 286 12.59 -0.59 -42.29
CA ASN A 286 11.22 -0.09 -42.15
C ASN A 286 10.36 -0.97 -41.25
N TRP A 287 10.93 -2.02 -40.62
CA TRP A 287 10.22 -2.92 -39.70
C TRP A 287 10.53 -2.55 -38.26
N ASP A 288 9.49 -2.58 -37.42
CA ASP A 288 9.59 -2.35 -35.98
C ASP A 288 8.85 -3.46 -35.24
N LEU A 289 9.53 -4.10 -34.29
CA LEU A 289 8.97 -5.13 -33.41
C LEU A 289 9.24 -4.73 -31.96
N GLY A 290 8.18 -4.69 -31.14
CA GLY A 290 8.30 -4.42 -29.72
C GLY A 290 7.50 -5.42 -28.89
N PHE A 291 8.04 -5.78 -27.71
CA PHE A 291 7.29 -6.53 -26.71
C PHE A 291 7.62 -6.05 -25.31
N ASN A 292 6.65 -6.25 -24.40
CA ASN A 292 6.76 -5.90 -22.99
C ASN A 292 6.31 -7.09 -22.14
N LEU A 293 7.13 -7.46 -21.16
CA LEU A 293 6.84 -8.46 -20.16
C LEU A 293 6.78 -7.80 -18.78
N ARG A 294 5.86 -8.26 -17.95
CA ARG A 294 5.73 -7.82 -16.56
C ARG A 294 5.57 -9.02 -15.66
N GLY A 295 6.34 -9.05 -14.58
CA GLY A 295 6.28 -10.08 -13.54
C GLY A 295 6.04 -9.47 -12.18
N SER A 296 5.28 -10.20 -11.35
CA SER A 296 4.99 -9.89 -9.96
C SER A 296 5.18 -11.18 -9.17
N PHE A 297 6.06 -11.16 -8.15
CA PHE A 297 6.49 -12.38 -7.48
C PHE A 297 6.41 -12.24 -5.96
N GLY A 298 6.06 -13.35 -5.30
CA GLY A 298 5.99 -13.43 -3.84
C GLY A 298 4.70 -12.86 -3.24
N ASN A 299 3.73 -12.47 -4.07
CA ASN A 299 2.38 -12.11 -3.64
C ASN A 299 1.50 -13.35 -3.53
N TYR A 300 0.46 -13.24 -2.71
CA TYR A 300 -0.53 -14.28 -2.48
C TYR A 300 -1.92 -13.72 -2.70
N VAL A 301 -2.83 -14.57 -3.11
CA VAL A 301 -4.23 -14.22 -3.36
C VAL A 301 -5.11 -15.16 -2.54
N PHE A 302 -6.07 -14.61 -1.83
CA PHE A 302 -7.11 -15.41 -1.19
C PHE A 302 -8.15 -15.81 -2.26
N ASN A 303 -8.36 -17.13 -2.40
CA ASN A 303 -9.35 -17.64 -3.35
C ASN A 303 -10.75 -17.67 -2.71
N ASP A 304 -11.35 -16.48 -2.60
CA ASP A 304 -12.70 -16.29 -2.02
C ASP A 304 -13.76 -17.10 -2.77
N ARG A 305 -13.60 -17.25 -4.08
CA ARG A 305 -14.54 -18.04 -4.89
C ARG A 305 -14.52 -19.52 -4.52
N GLN A 306 -13.35 -20.10 -4.40
CA GLN A 306 -13.22 -21.49 -3.96
C GLN A 306 -13.73 -21.67 -2.51
N ALA A 307 -13.32 -20.77 -1.62
CA ALA A 307 -13.78 -20.81 -0.22
C ALA A 307 -15.30 -20.70 -0.09
N GLY A 308 -15.96 -19.91 -0.96
CA GLY A 308 -17.41 -19.73 -0.94
C GLY A 308 -18.23 -20.82 -1.63
N TYR A 309 -17.67 -21.47 -2.65
CA TYR A 309 -18.42 -22.40 -3.51
C TYR A 309 -17.99 -23.86 -3.41
N ALA A 310 -16.85 -24.16 -2.80
CA ALA A 310 -16.41 -25.52 -2.52
C ALA A 310 -17.10 -26.15 -1.31
N ASN A 311 -18.07 -25.47 -0.69
CA ASN A 311 -18.80 -26.00 0.46
C ASN A 311 -19.88 -26.99 0.00
N VAL A 312 -19.92 -28.16 0.66
CA VAL A 312 -20.90 -29.23 0.42
C VAL A 312 -22.36 -28.75 0.59
N GLU A 313 -22.61 -27.80 1.47
CA GLU A 313 -23.93 -27.20 1.68
C GLU A 313 -24.48 -26.48 0.43
N LYS A 314 -23.62 -25.97 -0.43
CA LYS A 314 -24.00 -25.30 -1.69
C LYS A 314 -24.11 -26.24 -2.89
N ARG A 315 -24.02 -27.53 -2.66
CA ARG A 315 -24.12 -28.59 -3.69
C ARG A 315 -25.40 -28.51 -4.52
N TYR A 316 -26.46 -27.99 -3.94
CA TYR A 316 -27.78 -27.90 -4.55
C TYR A 316 -28.16 -26.47 -5.00
N ASP A 317 -27.24 -25.52 -4.86
CA ASP A 317 -27.47 -24.18 -5.39
C ASP A 317 -27.26 -24.19 -6.92
N SER A 318 -28.36 -24.13 -7.65
CA SER A 318 -28.40 -24.26 -9.11
C SER A 318 -27.70 -23.15 -9.87
N SER A 319 -27.20 -22.13 -9.19
CA SER A 319 -26.64 -20.92 -9.81
C SER A 319 -25.16 -21.04 -10.16
N PHE A 320 -24.44 -22.08 -9.72
CA PHE A 320 -22.98 -22.14 -9.88
C PHE A 320 -22.44 -23.55 -10.17
N ALA A 321 -21.54 -23.63 -11.16
CA ALA A 321 -20.81 -24.85 -11.46
C ALA A 321 -19.96 -25.26 -10.25
N TYR A 322 -20.12 -26.47 -9.83
CA TYR A 322 -19.35 -27.11 -8.76
C TYR A 322 -17.87 -27.14 -9.12
N ILE A 323 -17.02 -26.57 -8.30
CA ILE A 323 -15.56 -26.76 -8.44
C ILE A 323 -15.23 -28.01 -7.64
N GLN A 324 -15.07 -29.14 -8.33
CA GLN A 324 -14.48 -30.34 -7.75
C GLN A 324 -12.98 -30.08 -7.51
N ASN A 325 -12.50 -30.42 -6.32
CA ASN A 325 -11.06 -30.51 -6.06
C ASN A 325 -10.48 -31.72 -6.79
#